data_924811e3c0c6d706df9efb1ec788569c
#
_entry.id   924811e3c0c6d706df9efb1ec788569c
#
_cell.length_a   1.000
_cell.length_b   1.000
_cell.length_c   1.000
_cell.angle_alpha   90.00
_cell.angle_beta   90.00
_cell.angle_gamma   90.00
#
_symmetry.space_group_name_H-M   'P 1'
#
loop_
_entity.id
_entity.type
_entity.pdbx_description
1 polymer ?
#
loop_
_entity_poly.entity_id
_entity_poly.type
_entity_poly.pdbx_seq_one_letter_code
_entity_poly.pdbx_strand_id
1 'polypeptide(L)'
;KVAQAAQAAKMMGKLSANMQRLVGEVLQPKVDWRDVLRRFIEKAKNDERSFARPNRRFVQQGMYLPTITGEVMGEVAFCVDMSGSIDEATANQFAAEVRNVFEDARPSKLHIIFFSHEVCAYDLIERDGDFEFNPRGGGGTAFSPCFKYMQDNDINPVACIFLTDLCCDDFGNQPDYPVLWVSTEKGTAPFGEVVLM
;
A
#
# COMPACT_ATOMS: atom_id res chain seq x y z
N LYS A 1 -1.87 32.15 7.87
CA LYS A 1 -1.59 33.23 8.89
C LYS A 1 -1.31 32.63 10.28
N VAL A 2 -2.11 31.68 10.79
CA VAL A 2 -1.92 31.06 12.12
C VAL A 2 -0.60 30.27 12.20
N ALA A 3 -0.25 29.51 11.16
CA ALA A 3 0.99 28.74 11.10
C ALA A 3 2.27 29.61 11.11
N GLN A 4 2.24 30.76 10.45
CA GLN A 4 3.36 31.71 10.43
C GLN A 4 3.55 32.38 11.80
N ALA A 5 2.45 32.73 12.48
CA ALA A 5 2.51 33.30 13.82
C ALA A 5 3.03 32.29 14.86
N ALA A 6 2.63 31.01 14.72
CA ALA A 6 3.09 29.92 15.57
C ALA A 6 4.59 29.60 15.39
N GLN A 7 5.09 29.66 14.15
CA GLN A 7 6.53 29.51 13.84
C GLN A 7 7.36 30.66 14.44
N ALA A 8 6.89 31.91 14.33
CA ALA A 8 7.56 33.07 14.91
C ALA A 8 7.59 33.00 16.45
N ALA A 9 6.50 32.55 17.08
CA ALA A 9 6.42 32.38 18.52
C ALA A 9 7.33 31.24 19.04
N LYS A 10 7.50 30.16 18.25
CA LYS A 10 8.43 29.05 18.52
C LYS A 10 9.89 29.52 18.50
N MET A 11 10.26 30.38 17.52
CA MET A 11 11.61 30.95 17.42
C MET A 11 11.92 31.91 18.57
N MET A 12 10.91 32.55 19.17
CA MET A 12 11.07 33.44 20.33
C MET A 12 11.07 32.73 21.68
N GLY A 13 10.96 31.40 21.72
CA GLY A 13 10.98 30.62 22.98
C GLY A 13 9.79 30.88 23.90
N LYS A 14 8.71 31.50 23.41
CA LYS A 14 7.55 31.94 24.20
C LYS A 14 6.38 30.96 24.26
N LEU A 15 6.53 29.76 23.65
CA LEU A 15 5.48 28.73 23.62
C LEU A 15 5.62 27.77 24.80
N SER A 16 4.53 27.56 25.55
CA SER A 16 4.47 26.51 26.58
C SER A 16 4.62 25.12 25.93
N ALA A 17 5.08 24.12 26.68
CA ALA A 17 5.27 22.74 26.17
C ALA A 17 4.01 22.14 25.49
N ASN A 18 2.81 22.43 26.04
CA ASN A 18 1.52 22.01 25.43
C ASN A 18 1.24 22.71 24.09
N MET A 19 1.55 24.01 24.00
CA MET A 19 1.40 24.76 22.75
C MET A 19 2.42 24.33 21.70
N GLN A 20 3.64 23.94 22.08
CA GLN A 20 4.64 23.41 21.16
C GLN A 20 4.19 22.07 20.56
N ARG A 21 3.51 21.25 21.35
CA ARG A 21 2.94 19.98 20.90
C ARG A 21 1.81 20.19 19.89
N LEU A 22 0.84 21.05 20.21
CA LEU A 22 -0.27 21.43 19.31
C LEU A 22 0.21 22.08 18.00
N VAL A 23 1.22 22.96 18.09
CA VAL A 23 1.83 23.59 16.91
C VAL A 23 2.62 22.57 16.09
N GLY A 24 3.26 21.57 16.70
CA GLY A 24 3.92 20.45 16.03
C GLY A 24 2.92 19.62 15.21
N GLU A 25 1.76 19.33 15.76
CA GLU A 25 0.68 18.59 15.07
C GLU A 25 0.06 19.40 13.92
N VAL A 26 -0.10 20.71 14.08
CA VAL A 26 -0.67 21.61 13.05
C VAL A 26 0.32 21.91 11.91
N LEU A 27 1.62 21.88 12.19
CA LEU A 27 2.68 22.18 11.20
C LEU A 27 3.20 20.96 10.46
N GLN A 28 2.88 19.74 10.89
CA GLN A 28 3.12 18.55 10.07
C GLN A 28 2.04 18.53 8.99
N PRO A 29 2.39 18.66 7.70
CA PRO A 29 1.43 18.42 6.65
C PRO A 29 0.97 16.97 6.82
N LYS A 30 -0.29 16.76 7.19
CA LYS A 30 -0.92 15.44 7.06
C LYS A 30 -0.94 15.17 5.56
N VAL A 31 0.05 14.44 5.08
CA VAL A 31 -0.03 13.85 3.74
C VAL A 31 -1.24 12.92 3.82
N ASP A 32 -2.22 13.14 2.95
CA ASP A 32 -3.35 12.24 2.88
C ASP A 32 -2.80 10.90 2.36
N TRP A 33 -2.81 9.89 3.20
CA TRP A 33 -2.29 8.56 2.87
C TRP A 33 -3.01 7.97 1.64
N ARG A 34 -4.26 8.39 1.37
CA ARG A 34 -5.00 8.02 0.16
C ARG A 34 -4.36 8.58 -1.11
N ASP A 35 -3.84 9.80 -1.04
CA ASP A 35 -3.11 10.40 -2.16
C ASP A 35 -1.76 9.68 -2.38
N VAL A 36 -1.12 9.19 -1.32
CA VAL A 36 0.10 8.38 -1.43
C VAL A 36 -0.22 7.04 -2.07
N LEU A 37 -1.25 6.36 -1.58
CA LEU A 37 -1.73 5.10 -2.13
C LEU A 37 -2.10 5.22 -3.61
N ARG A 38 -2.86 6.26 -3.99
CA ARG A 38 -3.23 6.51 -5.39
C ARG A 38 -1.99 6.72 -6.25
N ARG A 39 -1.05 7.58 -5.84
CA ARG A 39 0.22 7.81 -6.58
C ARG A 39 1.07 6.55 -6.69
N PHE A 40 1.12 5.74 -5.64
CA PHE A 40 1.83 4.46 -5.65
C PHE A 40 1.24 3.50 -6.70
N ILE A 41 -0.08 3.36 -6.74
CA ILE A 41 -0.80 2.56 -7.71
C ILE A 41 -0.61 3.10 -9.15
N GLU A 42 -0.69 4.42 -9.34
CA GLU A 42 -0.45 5.05 -10.65
C GLU A 42 0.98 4.84 -11.14
N LYS A 43 1.96 4.92 -10.24
CA LYS A 43 3.36 4.63 -10.54
C LYS A 43 3.54 3.17 -10.98
N ALA A 44 3.01 2.22 -10.22
CA ALA A 44 3.05 0.80 -10.55
C ALA A 44 2.42 0.51 -11.93
N LYS A 45 1.29 1.16 -12.25
CA LYS A 45 0.64 1.06 -13.57
C LYS A 45 1.55 1.57 -14.71
N ASN A 46 2.28 2.66 -14.49
CA ASN A 46 3.14 3.26 -15.51
C ASN A 46 4.47 2.52 -15.71
N ASP A 47 4.92 1.78 -14.69
CA ASP A 47 6.16 1.00 -14.76
C ASP A 47 5.99 -0.35 -15.48
N GLU A 48 4.76 -0.73 -15.81
CA GLU A 48 4.45 -1.98 -16.50
C GLU A 48 4.85 -1.90 -17.98
N ARG A 49 6.06 -2.37 -18.28
CA ARG A 49 6.63 -2.43 -19.63
C ARG A 49 6.48 -3.84 -20.19
N SER A 50 5.78 -3.95 -21.31
CA SER A 50 5.60 -5.24 -21.99
C SER A 50 6.40 -5.32 -23.29
N PHE A 51 7.12 -6.44 -23.48
CA PHE A 51 7.76 -6.82 -24.74
C PHE A 51 6.81 -7.58 -25.67
N ALA A 52 5.62 -7.96 -25.23
CA ALA A 52 4.64 -8.71 -26.04
C ALA A 52 4.19 -7.93 -27.28
N ARG A 53 4.19 -6.61 -27.21
CA ARG A 53 3.95 -5.73 -28.36
C ARG A 53 5.09 -4.72 -28.49
N PRO A 54 6.08 -4.98 -29.34
CA PRO A 54 7.19 -4.06 -29.53
C PRO A 54 6.73 -2.72 -30.09
N ASN A 55 7.44 -1.66 -29.70
CA ASN A 55 7.15 -0.31 -30.21
C ASN A 55 7.42 -0.27 -31.73
N ARG A 56 6.36 -0.20 -32.51
CA ARG A 56 6.41 -0.24 -34.00
C ARG A 56 7.31 0.84 -34.60
N ARG A 57 7.51 1.95 -33.93
CA ARG A 57 8.39 3.05 -34.35
C ARG A 57 9.85 2.63 -34.46
N PHE A 58 10.30 1.75 -33.57
CA PHE A 58 11.68 1.33 -33.46
C PHE A 58 11.97 -0.03 -34.10
N VAL A 59 10.93 -0.83 -34.36
CA VAL A 59 11.07 -2.12 -35.05
C VAL A 59 11.66 -1.94 -36.43
N GLN A 60 11.27 -0.88 -37.16
CA GLN A 60 11.81 -0.58 -38.50
C GLN A 60 13.30 -0.18 -38.46
N GLN A 61 13.81 0.22 -37.30
CA GLN A 61 15.21 0.56 -37.07
C GLN A 61 16.02 -0.62 -36.47
N GLY A 62 15.42 -1.83 -36.45
CA GLY A 62 16.05 -3.03 -35.90
C GLY A 62 16.13 -3.07 -34.37
N MET A 63 15.47 -2.12 -33.67
CA MET A 63 15.46 -2.07 -32.21
C MET A 63 14.15 -2.63 -31.65
N TYR A 64 14.26 -3.67 -30.83
CA TYR A 64 13.14 -4.30 -30.13
C TYR A 64 12.96 -3.65 -28.77
N LEU A 65 12.21 -2.55 -28.70
CA LEU A 65 11.93 -1.84 -27.45
C LEU A 65 10.55 -2.18 -26.92
N PRO A 66 10.41 -2.30 -25.58
CA PRO A 66 9.10 -2.55 -24.97
C PRO A 66 8.17 -1.36 -25.20
N THR A 67 6.89 -1.66 -25.33
CA THR A 67 5.82 -0.65 -25.32
C THR A 67 5.21 -0.57 -23.92
N ILE A 68 4.88 0.62 -23.47
CA ILE A 68 4.04 0.80 -22.28
C ILE A 68 2.63 0.39 -22.71
N THR A 69 2.16 -0.73 -22.19
CA THR A 69 0.81 -1.27 -22.46
C THR A 69 -0.15 -0.68 -21.42
N GLY A 70 -0.41 0.62 -21.51
CA GLY A 70 -1.02 1.40 -20.46
C GLY A 70 -2.55 1.42 -20.39
N GLU A 71 -3.29 0.45 -20.92
CA GLU A 71 -4.75 0.47 -20.80
C GLU A 71 -5.32 -0.38 -19.64
N VAL A 72 -4.58 -1.36 -19.17
CA VAL A 72 -5.04 -2.25 -18.08
C VAL A 72 -3.96 -2.31 -17.01
N MET A 73 -4.32 -2.01 -15.77
CA MET A 73 -3.44 -2.23 -14.63
C MET A 73 -3.25 -3.74 -14.42
N GLY A 74 -2.02 -4.16 -14.14
CA GLY A 74 -1.69 -5.54 -13.81
C GLY A 74 -2.34 -6.05 -12.52
N GLU A 75 -1.82 -7.15 -12.00
CA GLU A 75 -2.33 -7.75 -10.76
C GLU A 75 -1.85 -6.94 -9.55
N VAL A 76 -2.72 -6.69 -8.58
CA VAL A 76 -2.41 -5.98 -7.32
C VAL A 76 -2.66 -6.92 -6.15
N ALA A 77 -1.76 -6.90 -5.16
CA ALA A 77 -1.93 -7.66 -3.93
C ALA A 77 -2.18 -6.72 -2.74
N PHE A 78 -3.19 -7.03 -1.95
CA PHE A 78 -3.43 -6.48 -0.62
C PHE A 78 -3.20 -7.55 0.43
N CYS A 79 -2.32 -7.27 1.37
CA CYS A 79 -2.11 -8.09 2.57
C CYS A 79 -2.77 -7.36 3.73
N VAL A 80 -3.83 -7.95 4.28
CA VAL A 80 -4.66 -7.35 5.32
C VAL A 80 -4.37 -8.04 6.64
N ASP A 81 -3.85 -7.29 7.59
CA ASP A 81 -3.55 -7.74 8.94
C ASP A 81 -4.86 -8.00 9.70
N MET A 82 -4.97 -9.19 10.24
CA MET A 82 -6.08 -9.65 11.07
C MET A 82 -5.62 -10.05 12.46
N SER A 83 -4.48 -9.50 12.91
CA SER A 83 -3.97 -9.72 14.27
C SER A 83 -4.92 -9.16 15.34
N GLY A 84 -4.75 -9.59 16.58
CA GLY A 84 -5.63 -9.22 17.68
C GLY A 84 -5.62 -7.73 18.05
N SER A 85 -4.68 -6.95 17.54
CA SER A 85 -4.59 -5.48 17.68
C SER A 85 -5.51 -4.73 16.70
N ILE A 86 -5.94 -5.37 15.61
CA ILE A 86 -6.84 -4.78 14.61
C ILE A 86 -8.29 -4.96 15.06
N ASP A 87 -8.96 -3.86 15.38
CA ASP A 87 -10.37 -3.86 15.73
C ASP A 87 -11.28 -3.91 14.50
N GLU A 88 -12.57 -4.20 14.73
CA GLU A 88 -13.58 -4.29 13.67
C GLU A 88 -13.73 -2.97 12.88
N ALA A 89 -13.56 -1.83 13.54
CA ALA A 89 -13.64 -0.52 12.90
C ALA A 89 -12.50 -0.31 11.91
N THR A 90 -11.28 -0.66 12.29
CA THR A 90 -10.08 -0.63 11.45
C THR A 90 -10.20 -1.62 10.29
N ALA A 91 -10.67 -2.85 10.54
CA ALA A 91 -10.90 -3.84 9.48
C ALA A 91 -11.92 -3.35 8.45
N ASN A 92 -13.01 -2.71 8.88
CA ASN A 92 -14.00 -2.10 7.99
C ASN A 92 -13.41 -0.94 7.18
N GLN A 93 -12.51 -0.15 7.78
CA GLN A 93 -11.81 0.91 7.07
C GLN A 93 -10.86 0.32 6.02
N PHE A 94 -10.12 -0.73 6.33
CA PHE A 94 -9.30 -1.46 5.36
C PHE A 94 -10.14 -1.97 4.19
N ALA A 95 -11.30 -2.58 4.46
CA ALA A 95 -12.22 -3.04 3.43
C ALA A 95 -12.67 -1.92 2.49
N ALA A 96 -13.02 -0.76 3.05
CA ALA A 96 -13.43 0.41 2.26
C ALA A 96 -12.31 0.90 1.33
N GLU A 97 -11.05 0.91 1.82
CA GLU A 97 -9.92 1.37 1.02
C GLU A 97 -9.53 0.37 -0.07
N VAL A 98 -9.56 -0.93 0.22
CA VAL A 98 -9.37 -1.97 -0.80
C VAL A 98 -10.41 -1.86 -1.90
N ARG A 99 -11.68 -1.63 -1.54
CA ARG A 99 -12.76 -1.38 -2.48
C ARG A 99 -12.52 -0.13 -3.33
N ASN A 100 -12.15 0.99 -2.71
CA ASN A 100 -11.86 2.24 -3.42
C ASN A 100 -10.77 2.03 -4.48
N VAL A 101 -9.69 1.34 -4.11
CA VAL A 101 -8.60 1.01 -5.06
C VAL A 101 -9.10 0.10 -6.19
N PHE A 102 -9.91 -0.89 -5.88
CA PHE A 102 -10.48 -1.77 -6.89
C PHE A 102 -11.35 -1.01 -7.90
N GLU A 103 -12.21 -0.10 -7.43
CA GLU A 103 -13.11 0.70 -8.26
C GLU A 103 -12.36 1.74 -9.10
N ASP A 104 -11.35 2.40 -8.51
CA ASP A 104 -10.57 3.47 -9.17
C ASP A 104 -9.52 2.93 -10.15
N ALA A 105 -8.72 1.97 -9.72
CA ALA A 105 -7.58 1.47 -10.48
C ALA A 105 -7.95 0.35 -11.47
N ARG A 106 -9.04 -0.40 -11.20
CA ARG A 106 -9.53 -1.54 -11.97
C ARG A 106 -8.41 -2.50 -12.40
N PRO A 107 -7.68 -3.09 -11.44
CA PRO A 107 -6.61 -4.03 -11.74
C PRO A 107 -7.15 -5.24 -12.51
N SER A 108 -6.29 -5.94 -13.25
CA SER A 108 -6.66 -7.18 -13.94
C SER A 108 -7.12 -8.26 -12.96
N LYS A 109 -6.41 -8.35 -11.82
CA LYS A 109 -6.77 -9.17 -10.67
C LYS A 109 -6.41 -8.44 -9.39
N LEU A 110 -7.24 -8.61 -8.39
CA LEU A 110 -7.00 -8.13 -7.03
C LEU A 110 -6.88 -9.35 -6.12
N HIS A 111 -5.68 -9.55 -5.56
CA HIS A 111 -5.40 -10.58 -4.59
C HIS A 111 -5.56 -10.00 -3.20
N ILE A 112 -6.43 -10.57 -2.36
CA ILE A 112 -6.60 -10.16 -0.96
C ILE A 112 -6.13 -11.31 -0.09
N ILE A 113 -5.06 -11.08 0.67
CA ILE A 113 -4.43 -12.06 1.56
C ILE A 113 -4.68 -11.60 2.98
N PHE A 114 -5.53 -12.32 3.70
CA PHE A 114 -5.74 -12.09 5.14
C PHE A 114 -4.70 -12.88 5.92
N PHE A 115 -3.98 -12.20 6.79
CA PHE A 115 -2.90 -12.81 7.54
C PHE A 115 -2.90 -12.42 9.03
N SER A 116 -2.27 -13.25 9.83
CA SER A 116 -1.86 -13.00 11.20
C SER A 116 -0.41 -13.47 11.36
N HIS A 117 -0.11 -14.46 12.18
CA HIS A 117 1.19 -15.16 12.19
C HIS A 117 1.37 -16.12 11.00
N GLU A 118 0.31 -16.38 10.26
CA GLU A 118 0.24 -17.16 9.02
C GLU A 118 -0.83 -16.58 8.10
N VAL A 119 -0.90 -17.04 6.84
CA VAL A 119 -1.98 -16.70 5.92
C VAL A 119 -3.26 -17.43 6.36
N CYS A 120 -4.28 -16.66 6.74
CA CYS A 120 -5.54 -17.18 7.27
C CYS A 120 -6.58 -17.42 6.18
N ALA A 121 -6.61 -16.54 5.17
CA ALA A 121 -7.53 -16.64 4.05
C ALA A 121 -6.97 -15.91 2.82
N TYR A 122 -7.52 -16.26 1.66
CA TYR A 122 -7.19 -15.65 0.38
C TYR A 122 -8.44 -15.50 -0.46
N ASP A 123 -8.65 -14.30 -0.99
CA ASP A 123 -9.72 -13.99 -1.92
C ASP A 123 -9.09 -13.43 -3.21
N LEU A 124 -9.61 -13.87 -4.36
CA LEU A 124 -9.24 -13.35 -5.67
C LEU A 124 -10.45 -12.68 -6.30
N ILE A 125 -10.28 -11.42 -6.67
CA ILE A 125 -11.31 -10.65 -7.36
C ILE A 125 -10.79 -10.32 -8.76
N GLU A 126 -11.48 -10.80 -9.78
CA GLU A 126 -11.22 -10.43 -11.16
C GLU A 126 -11.82 -9.06 -11.46
N ARG A 127 -11.32 -8.38 -12.49
CA ARG A 127 -11.66 -7.01 -12.86
C ARG A 127 -13.16 -6.71 -12.94
N ASP A 128 -13.95 -7.66 -13.43
CA ASP A 128 -15.40 -7.54 -13.61
C ASP A 128 -16.17 -8.35 -12.57
N GLY A 129 -15.49 -8.86 -11.54
CA GLY A 129 -16.09 -9.62 -10.45
C GLY A 129 -16.73 -8.74 -9.39
N ASP A 130 -17.63 -9.32 -8.62
CA ASP A 130 -18.21 -8.66 -7.46
C ASP A 130 -17.16 -8.53 -6.35
N PHE A 131 -17.11 -7.35 -5.72
CA PHE A 131 -16.21 -7.11 -4.60
C PHE A 131 -16.77 -7.74 -3.32
N GLU A 132 -16.12 -8.79 -2.88
CA GLU A 132 -16.37 -9.42 -1.57
C GLU A 132 -15.13 -9.26 -0.69
N PHE A 133 -15.35 -8.90 0.56
CA PHE A 133 -14.30 -8.78 1.56
C PHE A 133 -14.71 -9.57 2.81
N ASN A 134 -14.09 -10.73 2.98
CA ASN A 134 -14.46 -11.69 4.03
C ASN A 134 -13.28 -11.85 5.01
N PRO A 135 -13.07 -10.92 5.96
CA PRO A 135 -11.94 -10.96 6.88
C PRO A 135 -12.01 -12.21 7.75
N ARG A 136 -10.89 -12.95 7.81
CA ARG A 136 -10.73 -14.14 8.62
C ARG A 136 -9.33 -14.14 9.20
N GLY A 137 -9.21 -14.35 10.50
CA GLY A 137 -7.93 -14.43 11.18
C GLY A 137 -8.04 -14.11 12.66
N GLY A 138 -6.89 -13.97 13.28
CA GLY A 138 -6.71 -13.65 14.70
C GLY A 138 -5.37 -14.19 15.19
N GLY A 139 -4.80 -13.57 16.22
CA GLY A 139 -3.55 -14.02 16.81
C GLY A 139 -2.42 -13.00 16.72
N GLY A 140 -1.19 -13.48 16.56
CA GLY A 140 0.01 -12.64 16.39
C GLY A 140 0.15 -12.09 14.96
N THR A 141 1.30 -11.46 14.66
CA THR A 141 1.57 -10.85 13.35
C THR A 141 2.90 -11.35 12.79
N ALA A 142 2.93 -11.73 11.51
CA ALA A 142 4.14 -12.00 10.74
C ALA A 142 3.90 -11.67 9.26
N PHE A 143 4.82 -10.92 8.64
CA PHE A 143 4.66 -10.49 7.24
C PHE A 143 5.28 -11.48 6.26
N SER A 144 6.34 -12.18 6.65
CA SER A 144 7.04 -13.14 5.80
C SER A 144 6.15 -14.23 5.19
N PRO A 145 5.08 -14.75 5.87
CA PRO A 145 4.19 -15.73 5.28
C PRO A 145 3.41 -15.23 4.06
N CYS A 146 3.10 -13.92 4.00
CA CYS A 146 2.42 -13.33 2.85
C CYS A 146 3.29 -13.40 1.59
N PHE A 147 4.56 -13.02 1.70
CA PHE A 147 5.50 -13.09 0.58
C PHE A 147 5.75 -14.52 0.13
N LYS A 148 5.90 -15.44 1.08
CA LYS A 148 6.03 -16.87 0.78
C LYS A 148 4.80 -17.41 0.07
N TYR A 149 3.60 -17.05 0.54
CA TYR A 149 2.33 -17.47 -0.08
C TYR A 149 2.24 -16.99 -1.52
N MET A 150 2.59 -15.72 -1.78
CA MET A 150 2.61 -15.17 -3.13
C MET A 150 3.61 -15.91 -4.03
N GLN A 151 4.81 -16.20 -3.52
CA GLN A 151 5.83 -16.96 -4.25
C GLN A 151 5.36 -18.40 -4.55
N ASP A 152 4.81 -19.11 -3.56
CA ASP A 152 4.36 -20.51 -3.70
C ASP A 152 3.16 -20.65 -4.65
N ASN A 153 2.40 -19.57 -4.88
CA ASN A 153 1.24 -19.55 -5.78
C ASN A 153 1.48 -18.76 -7.08
N ASP A 154 2.74 -18.45 -7.43
CA ASP A 154 3.12 -17.71 -8.64
C ASP A 154 2.39 -16.35 -8.78
N ILE A 155 2.08 -15.69 -7.67
CA ILE A 155 1.46 -14.35 -7.64
C ILE A 155 2.58 -13.31 -7.75
N ASN A 156 2.64 -12.61 -8.88
CA ASN A 156 3.63 -11.56 -9.16
C ASN A 156 2.93 -10.22 -9.39
N PRO A 157 2.52 -9.53 -8.32
CA PRO A 157 1.76 -8.30 -8.44
C PRO A 157 2.65 -7.14 -8.91
N VAL A 158 2.08 -6.19 -9.66
CA VAL A 158 2.76 -4.92 -10.01
C VAL A 158 2.93 -4.01 -8.80
N ALA A 159 2.14 -4.24 -7.75
CA ALA A 159 2.21 -3.54 -6.47
C ALA A 159 1.65 -4.41 -5.35
N CYS A 160 2.30 -4.38 -4.19
CA CYS A 160 1.83 -5.04 -2.98
C CYS A 160 1.58 -4.00 -1.88
N ILE A 161 0.40 -4.01 -1.28
CA ILE A 161 0.00 -3.08 -0.23
C ILE A 161 -0.31 -3.87 1.04
N PHE A 162 0.39 -3.53 2.13
CA PHE A 162 0.10 -4.05 3.46
C PHE A 162 -0.75 -3.06 4.24
N LEU A 163 -1.83 -3.54 4.85
CA LEU A 163 -2.68 -2.81 5.77
C LEU A 163 -2.49 -3.42 7.16
N THR A 164 -1.80 -2.73 8.07
CA THR A 164 -1.31 -3.29 9.35
C THR A 164 -1.05 -2.17 10.37
N ASP A 165 -0.75 -2.51 11.60
CA ASP A 165 -0.25 -1.60 12.63
C ASP A 165 1.29 -1.56 12.72
N LEU A 166 1.99 -2.40 11.91
CA LEU A 166 3.44 -2.60 11.91
C LEU A 166 4.01 -3.09 13.26
N CYS A 167 3.20 -3.71 14.11
CA CYS A 167 3.64 -4.27 15.39
C CYS A 167 4.31 -5.65 15.23
N CYS A 168 5.29 -5.75 14.33
CA CYS A 168 6.05 -6.97 14.08
C CYS A 168 7.42 -6.67 13.49
N ASP A 169 8.41 -7.53 13.76
CA ASP A 169 9.78 -7.43 13.22
C ASP A 169 10.06 -8.46 12.09
N ASP A 170 9.10 -9.36 11.79
CA ASP A 170 9.24 -10.36 10.74
C ASP A 170 8.74 -9.85 9.38
N PHE A 171 9.57 -9.08 8.71
CA PHE A 171 9.27 -8.52 7.38
C PHE A 171 9.61 -9.46 6.22
N GLY A 172 10.37 -10.54 6.47
CA GLY A 172 10.88 -11.40 5.41
C GLY A 172 11.90 -10.72 4.49
N ASN A 173 12.09 -11.27 3.29
CA ASN A 173 12.98 -10.71 2.27
C ASN A 173 12.26 -9.68 1.39
N GLN A 174 12.99 -8.64 0.98
CA GLN A 174 12.46 -7.66 0.04
C GLN A 174 12.12 -8.34 -1.30
N PRO A 175 10.89 -8.21 -1.81
CA PRO A 175 10.52 -8.72 -3.13
C PRO A 175 11.01 -7.81 -4.27
N ASP A 176 10.91 -8.29 -5.51
CA ASP A 176 11.29 -7.53 -6.70
C ASP A 176 10.23 -6.49 -7.12
N TYR A 177 9.02 -6.59 -6.59
CA TYR A 177 7.94 -5.62 -6.83
C TYR A 177 7.85 -4.57 -5.71
N PRO A 178 7.30 -3.37 -6.01
CA PRO A 178 7.16 -2.32 -5.02
C PRO A 178 6.17 -2.69 -3.91
N VAL A 179 6.52 -2.33 -2.67
CA VAL A 179 5.70 -2.56 -1.47
C VAL A 179 5.35 -1.23 -0.82
N LEU A 180 4.07 -1.08 -0.45
CA LEU A 180 3.56 0.04 0.35
C LEU A 180 3.01 -0.49 1.68
N TRP A 181 3.48 0.06 2.77
CA TRP A 181 3.00 -0.21 4.13
C TRP A 181 2.07 0.91 4.57
N VAL A 182 0.78 0.64 4.64
CA VAL A 182 -0.23 1.55 5.18
C VAL A 182 -0.46 1.17 6.63
N SER A 183 0.04 2.00 7.53
CA SER A 183 0.03 1.69 8.95
C SER A 183 -0.95 2.55 9.73
N THR A 184 -1.63 1.95 10.72
CA THR A 184 -2.46 2.66 11.68
C THR A 184 -1.63 3.32 12.78
N GLU A 185 -0.41 2.84 12.99
CA GLU A 185 0.53 3.35 14.00
C GLU A 185 1.84 3.81 13.35
N LYS A 186 2.61 4.62 14.10
CA LYS A 186 3.93 5.06 13.66
C LYS A 186 4.92 3.90 13.74
N GLY A 187 5.39 3.47 12.60
CA GLY A 187 6.38 2.39 12.46
C GLY A 187 7.36 2.67 11.34
N THR A 188 8.34 1.79 11.20
CA THR A 188 9.31 1.77 10.10
C THR A 188 9.40 0.35 9.56
N ALA A 189 9.54 0.22 8.26
CA ALA A 189 9.80 -1.05 7.60
C ALA A 189 11.21 -1.06 6.98
N PRO A 190 11.87 -2.21 6.87
CA PRO A 190 13.22 -2.31 6.31
C PRO A 190 13.27 -2.05 4.80
N PHE A 191 12.13 -2.14 4.11
CA PHE A 191 11.97 -1.88 2.69
C PHE A 191 10.56 -1.38 2.38
N GLY A 192 10.37 -0.84 1.17
CA GLY A 192 9.10 -0.26 0.75
C GLY A 192 8.89 1.16 1.25
N GLU A 193 7.72 1.70 0.96
CA GLU A 193 7.29 3.02 1.44
C GLU A 193 6.31 2.84 2.61
N VAL A 194 6.47 3.61 3.69
CA VAL A 194 5.57 3.57 4.85
C VAL A 194 4.74 4.83 4.88
N VAL A 195 3.44 4.69 5.02
CA VAL A 195 2.49 5.79 5.15
C VAL A 195 1.56 5.55 6.34
N LEU A 196 1.34 6.59 7.13
CA LEU A 196 0.43 6.56 8.27
C LEU A 196 -0.99 6.89 7.80
N MET A 197 -1.92 6.05 8.19
CA MET A 197 -3.36 6.20 7.93
C MET A 197 -4.03 7.24 8.83
#